data_17087ac976ee8769d0f336a026ba99d1
#
_entry.id   17087ac976ee8769d0f336a026ba99d1
#
_cell.length_a   1.000
_cell.length_b   1.000
_cell.length_c   1.000
_cell.angle_alpha   90.00
_cell.angle_beta   90.00
_cell.angle_gamma   90.00
#
_symmetry.space_group_name_H-M   'P 1'
#
loop_
_entity.id
_entity.type
_entity.pdbx_description
1 polymer ?
#
loop_
_entity_poly.entity_id
_entity_poly.type
_entity_poly.pdbx_seq_one_letter_code
_entity_poly.pdbx_strand_id
1 'polypeptide(L)'
;IYIGVLRVYNQYNFQVTTEITQSVIIFLGILFVNYSYKTLESVVWVYLLSSFIGMALKLYFLKKTFKLNQIKITSNLKNFKKNVFSKSYLFDFIIYNNFNDSIRVLSRKIDFIIIGKLLGPSSVAVYKLVVTLCSIVSKLIDPLYQVIYPEIAILVTENKRTELYILVKKITFNVLLILVFYNILFYFLADNLLELMLNLDVNLIHTLSLYQNIPIGLSILAICLPSLMDSLGLVKRAFYNNLVATLIYSAIVYQMIMLYGIKGAIFSYIIYYISWIVLTIRSLYLIKNTLTT
;
A
#
# COMPACT_ATOMS: atom_id res chain seq x y z
N ILE A 1 8.72 -1.45 13.31
CA ILE A 1 10.03 -1.74 13.95
C ILE A 1 10.63 -3.02 13.40
N TYR A 2 9.92 -4.18 13.45
CA TYR A 2 10.44 -5.49 13.00
C TYR A 2 10.98 -5.44 11.56
N ILE A 3 10.17 -5.00 10.59
CA ILE A 3 10.55 -4.92 9.18
C ILE A 3 11.74 -3.98 8.97
N GLY A 4 11.77 -2.84 9.67
CA GLY A 4 12.88 -1.89 9.57
C GLY A 4 14.21 -2.48 10.04
N VAL A 5 14.20 -3.21 11.16
CA VAL A 5 15.41 -3.90 11.67
C VAL A 5 15.90 -4.95 10.68
N LEU A 6 15.00 -5.79 10.15
CA LEU A 6 15.38 -6.84 9.20
C LEU A 6 15.96 -6.26 7.89
N ARG A 7 15.44 -5.11 7.43
CA ARG A 7 15.96 -4.41 6.24
C ARG A 7 17.38 -3.88 6.47
N VAL A 8 17.63 -3.24 7.63
CA VAL A 8 18.95 -2.72 7.97
C VAL A 8 20.02 -3.83 7.98
N TYR A 9 19.64 -5.05 8.39
CA TYR A 9 20.54 -6.20 8.47
C TYR A 9 20.41 -7.17 7.30
N ASN A 10 19.72 -6.80 6.21
CA ASN A 10 19.51 -7.61 5.01
C ASN A 10 18.92 -9.01 5.29
N GLN A 11 18.13 -9.15 6.35
CA GLN A 11 17.50 -10.40 6.78
C GLN A 11 16.09 -10.58 6.22
N TYR A 12 15.90 -10.34 4.93
CA TYR A 12 14.60 -10.42 4.25
C TYR A 12 13.95 -11.80 4.34
N ASN A 13 14.77 -12.87 4.37
CA ASN A 13 14.28 -14.26 4.46
C ASN A 13 13.40 -14.47 5.70
N PHE A 14 13.70 -13.85 6.83
CA PHE A 14 12.89 -13.98 8.05
C PHE A 14 11.53 -13.29 7.90
N GLN A 15 11.47 -12.17 7.19
CA GLN A 15 10.21 -11.50 6.88
C GLN A 15 9.34 -12.40 6.01
N VAL A 16 9.89 -12.90 4.89
CA VAL A 16 9.19 -13.77 3.94
C VAL A 16 8.70 -15.05 4.64
N THR A 17 9.55 -15.69 5.43
CA THR A 17 9.15 -16.90 6.19
C THR A 17 7.97 -16.63 7.11
N THR A 18 7.95 -15.47 7.80
CA THR A 18 6.84 -15.11 8.71
C THR A 18 5.54 -14.91 7.93
N GLU A 19 5.60 -14.20 6.81
CA GLU A 19 4.43 -13.89 5.96
C GLU A 19 3.87 -15.15 5.32
N ILE A 20 4.73 -16.05 4.80
CA ILE A 20 4.31 -17.34 4.24
C ILE A 20 3.67 -18.19 5.33
N THR A 21 4.29 -18.32 6.50
CA THR A 21 3.74 -19.13 7.59
C THR A 21 2.36 -18.61 8.02
N GLN A 22 2.18 -17.30 8.17
CA GLN A 22 0.87 -16.72 8.48
C GLN A 22 -0.17 -17.02 7.40
N SER A 23 0.20 -16.89 6.13
CA SER A 23 -0.71 -17.15 5.00
C SER A 23 -1.13 -18.62 4.94
N VAL A 24 -0.21 -19.54 5.18
CA VAL A 24 -0.49 -20.98 5.23
C VAL A 24 -1.43 -21.32 6.39
N ILE A 25 -1.20 -20.75 7.58
CA ILE A 25 -2.07 -20.96 8.75
C ILE A 25 -3.49 -20.44 8.47
N ILE A 26 -3.62 -19.26 7.87
CA ILE A 26 -4.93 -18.70 7.50
C ILE A 26 -5.61 -19.61 6.47
N PHE A 27 -4.91 -20.03 5.44
CA PHE A 27 -5.45 -20.87 4.38
C PHE A 27 -5.95 -22.21 4.93
N LEU A 28 -5.11 -22.95 5.67
CA LEU A 28 -5.48 -24.22 6.28
C LEU A 28 -6.58 -24.05 7.32
N GLY A 29 -6.53 -22.99 8.12
CA GLY A 29 -7.56 -22.67 9.11
C GLY A 29 -8.92 -22.40 8.48
N ILE A 30 -8.97 -21.64 7.37
CA ILE A 30 -10.22 -21.37 6.64
C ILE A 30 -10.77 -22.66 6.01
N LEU A 31 -9.91 -23.50 5.42
CA LEU A 31 -10.35 -24.82 4.92
C LEU A 31 -10.94 -25.68 6.01
N PHE A 32 -10.31 -25.72 7.18
CA PHE A 32 -10.84 -26.48 8.34
C PHE A 32 -12.19 -25.94 8.82
N VAL A 33 -12.33 -24.61 8.93
CA VAL A 33 -13.60 -23.97 9.32
C VAL A 33 -14.70 -24.25 8.31
N ASN A 34 -14.38 -24.20 7.01
CA ASN A 34 -15.36 -24.51 5.96
C ASN A 34 -15.86 -25.96 6.01
N TYR A 35 -14.98 -26.89 6.44
CA TYR A 35 -15.36 -28.28 6.61
C TYR A 35 -16.17 -28.55 7.89
N SER A 36 -15.77 -27.93 9.04
CA SER A 36 -16.26 -28.32 10.37
C SER A 36 -17.38 -27.43 10.93
N TYR A 37 -17.24 -26.10 10.88
CA TYR A 37 -18.09 -25.21 11.67
C TYR A 37 -18.89 -24.17 10.89
N LYS A 38 -18.45 -23.75 9.70
CA LYS A 38 -19.10 -22.78 8.80
C LYS A 38 -19.63 -21.49 9.48
N THR A 39 -19.04 -21.07 10.59
CA THR A 39 -19.44 -19.87 11.34
C THR A 39 -18.47 -18.72 11.16
N LEU A 40 -18.97 -17.49 11.17
CA LEU A 40 -18.14 -16.30 11.08
C LEU A 40 -17.15 -16.19 12.25
N GLU A 41 -17.59 -16.59 13.46
CA GLU A 41 -16.74 -16.57 14.65
C GLU A 41 -15.52 -17.47 14.51
N SER A 42 -15.67 -18.65 13.94
CA SER A 42 -14.56 -19.58 13.69
C SER A 42 -13.52 -18.98 12.74
N VAL A 43 -13.94 -18.22 11.73
CA VAL A 43 -13.05 -17.49 10.83
C VAL A 43 -12.25 -16.44 11.60
N VAL A 44 -12.91 -15.67 12.49
CA VAL A 44 -12.24 -14.66 13.33
C VAL A 44 -11.19 -15.29 14.23
N TRP A 45 -11.48 -16.45 14.84
CA TRP A 45 -10.50 -17.18 15.64
C TRP A 45 -9.28 -17.64 14.85
N VAL A 46 -9.45 -18.07 13.60
CA VAL A 46 -8.31 -18.41 12.71
C VAL A 46 -7.40 -17.21 12.48
N TYR A 47 -7.97 -16.02 12.20
CA TYR A 47 -7.18 -14.81 12.04
C TYR A 47 -6.46 -14.38 13.32
N LEU A 48 -7.12 -14.49 14.48
CA LEU A 48 -6.51 -14.21 15.78
C LEU A 48 -5.33 -15.14 16.06
N LEU A 49 -5.51 -16.44 15.91
CA LEU A 49 -4.44 -17.44 16.12
C LEU A 49 -3.26 -17.20 15.16
N SER A 50 -3.53 -16.97 13.89
CA SER A 50 -2.50 -16.64 12.90
C SER A 50 -1.72 -15.39 13.29
N SER A 51 -2.40 -14.36 13.80
CA SER A 51 -1.77 -13.11 14.24
C SER A 51 -0.87 -13.33 15.47
N PHE A 52 -1.31 -14.14 16.44
CA PHE A 52 -0.50 -14.50 17.60
C PHE A 52 0.77 -15.27 17.22
N ILE A 53 0.63 -16.29 16.36
CA ILE A 53 1.76 -17.08 15.87
C ILE A 53 2.73 -16.18 15.09
N GLY A 54 2.19 -15.31 14.20
CA GLY A 54 3.00 -14.35 13.47
C GLY A 54 3.74 -13.37 14.35
N MET A 55 3.12 -12.90 15.44
CA MET A 55 3.79 -12.05 16.44
C MET A 55 4.92 -12.81 17.16
N ALA A 56 4.69 -14.04 17.57
CA ALA A 56 5.70 -14.88 18.20
C ALA A 56 6.91 -15.12 17.28
N LEU A 57 6.66 -15.44 16.00
CA LEU A 57 7.72 -15.60 15.00
C LEU A 57 8.50 -14.31 14.75
N LYS A 58 7.82 -13.17 14.67
CA LYS A 58 8.48 -11.85 14.53
C LYS A 58 9.40 -11.56 15.69
N LEU A 59 8.97 -11.83 16.92
CA LEU A 59 9.80 -11.65 18.11
C LEU A 59 10.99 -12.63 18.15
N TYR A 60 10.77 -13.88 17.76
CA TYR A 60 11.83 -14.87 17.67
C TYR A 60 12.90 -14.46 16.65
N PHE A 61 12.51 -14.11 15.42
CA PHE A 61 13.46 -13.70 14.39
C PHE A 61 14.17 -12.39 14.74
N LEU A 62 13.50 -11.46 15.41
CA LEU A 62 14.12 -10.22 15.89
C LEU A 62 15.23 -10.52 16.92
N LYS A 63 14.95 -11.39 17.89
CA LYS A 63 15.97 -11.85 18.85
C LYS A 63 17.13 -12.57 18.15
N LYS A 64 16.83 -13.42 17.16
CA LYS A 64 17.83 -14.13 16.37
C LYS A 64 18.72 -13.16 15.59
N THR A 65 18.14 -12.14 14.93
CA THR A 65 18.89 -11.10 14.20
C THR A 65 19.82 -10.33 15.14
N PHE A 66 19.36 -9.94 16.33
CA PHE A 66 20.19 -9.25 17.31
C PHE A 66 21.35 -10.12 17.81
N LYS A 67 21.10 -11.42 18.01
CA LYS A 67 22.15 -12.37 18.41
C LYS A 67 23.19 -12.56 17.31
N LEU A 68 22.77 -12.72 16.06
CA LEU A 68 23.66 -12.89 14.89
C LEU A 68 24.57 -11.68 14.66
N ASN A 69 24.05 -10.48 14.89
CA ASN A 69 24.79 -9.24 14.67
C ASN A 69 25.44 -8.68 15.96
N GLN A 70 25.48 -9.47 17.04
CA GLN A 70 26.07 -9.10 18.34
C GLN A 70 25.59 -7.75 18.90
N ILE A 71 24.32 -7.40 18.64
CA ILE A 71 23.76 -6.13 19.05
C ILE A 71 23.38 -6.19 20.53
N LYS A 72 24.09 -5.41 21.34
CA LYS A 72 23.67 -5.16 22.73
C LYS A 72 22.58 -4.08 22.73
N ILE A 73 21.35 -4.48 23.06
CA ILE A 73 20.27 -3.51 23.31
C ILE A 73 20.61 -2.76 24.60
N THR A 74 21.34 -1.67 24.49
CA THR A 74 21.53 -0.76 25.63
C THR A 74 20.24 0.03 25.79
N SER A 75 19.54 -0.18 26.90
CA SER A 75 18.26 0.46 27.24
C SER A 75 18.39 1.95 27.58
N ASN A 76 19.28 2.68 26.90
CA ASN A 76 19.50 4.09 27.20
C ASN A 76 18.44 4.96 26.49
N LEU A 77 17.15 4.68 26.81
CA LEU A 77 15.98 5.39 26.30
C LEU A 77 16.04 6.90 26.55
N LYS A 78 16.73 7.35 27.62
CA LYS A 78 16.90 8.77 27.91
C LYS A 78 17.80 9.47 26.86
N ASN A 79 18.90 8.83 26.48
CA ASN A 79 19.80 9.38 25.46
C ASN A 79 19.18 9.29 24.05
N PHE A 80 18.42 8.22 23.77
CA PHE A 80 17.68 8.12 22.51
C PHE A 80 16.63 9.24 22.38
N LYS A 81 15.81 9.48 23.42
CA LYS A 81 14.87 10.62 23.42
C LYS A 81 15.59 11.93 23.19
N LYS A 82 16.65 12.22 23.93
CA LYS A 82 17.40 13.45 23.83
C LYS A 82 17.97 13.66 22.40
N ASN A 83 18.51 12.62 21.77
CA ASN A 83 19.10 12.70 20.44
C ASN A 83 18.05 12.78 19.32
N VAL A 84 16.90 12.11 19.43
CA VAL A 84 15.84 12.16 18.41
C VAL A 84 15.05 13.47 18.51
N PHE A 85 14.69 13.89 19.73
CA PHE A 85 13.92 15.13 19.92
C PHE A 85 14.78 16.40 19.77
N SER A 86 16.11 16.33 19.93
CA SER A 86 16.97 17.48 19.69
C SER A 86 17.16 17.81 18.21
N LYS A 87 16.92 16.85 17.31
CA LYS A 87 16.91 17.05 15.85
C LYS A 87 15.48 17.21 15.39
N SER A 88 14.99 18.45 15.37
CA SER A 88 13.64 18.83 14.92
C SER A 88 13.24 18.13 13.60
N TYR A 89 14.16 17.98 12.66
CA TYR A 89 13.96 17.31 11.39
C TYR A 89 13.55 15.82 11.52
N LEU A 90 14.17 15.05 12.43
CA LEU A 90 13.82 13.62 12.61
C LEU A 90 12.45 13.47 13.25
N PHE A 91 12.12 14.37 14.16
CA PHE A 91 10.79 14.37 14.80
C PHE A 91 9.70 14.69 13.79
N ASP A 92 9.89 15.72 12.99
CA ASP A 92 8.96 16.10 11.91
C ASP A 92 8.83 14.96 10.90
N PHE A 93 9.92 14.34 10.49
CA PHE A 93 9.90 13.19 9.58
C PHE A 93 9.04 12.04 10.11
N ILE A 94 9.24 11.64 11.37
CA ILE A 94 8.48 10.54 11.98
C ILE A 94 7.00 10.89 12.09
N ILE A 95 6.67 12.09 12.55
CA ILE A 95 5.29 12.52 12.73
C ILE A 95 4.56 12.60 11.40
N TYR A 96 5.08 13.37 10.45
CA TYR A 96 4.39 13.56 9.17
C TYR A 96 4.27 12.27 8.39
N ASN A 97 5.24 11.36 8.45
CA ASN A 97 5.15 10.05 7.80
C ASN A 97 4.06 9.18 8.41
N ASN A 98 3.97 9.11 9.74
CA ASN A 98 2.91 8.34 10.40
C ASN A 98 1.51 8.92 10.13
N PHE A 99 1.37 10.25 10.15
CA PHE A 99 0.11 10.90 9.78
C PHE A 99 -0.25 10.69 8.31
N ASN A 100 0.74 10.73 7.42
CA ASN A 100 0.56 10.45 6.00
C ASN A 100 0.01 9.03 5.76
N ASP A 101 0.60 8.04 6.43
CA ASP A 101 0.13 6.64 6.34
C ASP A 101 -1.28 6.49 6.95
N SER A 102 -1.58 7.16 8.05
CA SER A 102 -2.90 7.14 8.68
C SER A 102 -3.98 7.71 7.75
N ILE A 103 -3.70 8.84 7.08
CA ILE A 103 -4.62 9.43 6.08
C ILE A 103 -4.81 8.49 4.89
N ARG A 104 -3.75 7.85 4.40
CA ARG A 104 -3.84 6.87 3.31
C ARG A 104 -4.69 5.65 3.68
N VAL A 105 -4.60 5.18 4.92
CA VAL A 105 -5.47 4.09 5.41
C VAL A 105 -6.92 4.56 5.49
N LEU A 106 -7.17 5.78 5.96
CA LEU A 106 -8.51 6.35 6.05
C LEU A 106 -9.15 6.48 4.66
N SER A 107 -8.43 7.06 3.68
CA SER A 107 -8.94 7.20 2.32
C SER A 107 -9.29 5.86 1.66
N ARG A 108 -8.58 4.77 2.01
CA ARG A 108 -8.86 3.40 1.53
C ARG A 108 -10.04 2.70 2.22
N LYS A 109 -10.66 3.31 3.23
CA LYS A 109 -11.73 2.68 4.02
C LYS A 109 -13.04 3.45 3.99
N ILE A 110 -13.01 4.72 3.62
CA ILE A 110 -14.19 5.60 3.57
C ILE A 110 -15.24 5.03 2.62
N ASP A 111 -14.84 4.58 1.44
CA ASP A 111 -15.71 3.98 0.42
C ASP A 111 -16.48 2.77 0.94
N PHE A 112 -15.81 1.86 1.65
CA PHE A 112 -16.47 0.68 2.24
C PHE A 112 -17.56 1.07 3.24
N ILE A 113 -17.30 2.09 4.06
CA ILE A 113 -18.28 2.59 5.05
C ILE A 113 -19.48 3.21 4.34
N ILE A 114 -19.24 4.02 3.32
CA ILE A 114 -20.31 4.72 2.59
C ILE A 114 -21.13 3.72 1.76
N ILE A 115 -20.47 2.78 1.04
CA ILE A 115 -21.16 1.71 0.30
C ILE A 115 -22.03 0.89 1.26
N GLY A 116 -21.49 0.52 2.43
CA GLY A 116 -22.24 -0.25 3.42
C GLY A 116 -23.49 0.48 3.93
N LYS A 117 -23.39 1.78 4.14
CA LYS A 117 -24.51 2.62 4.59
C LYS A 117 -25.56 2.85 3.51
N LEU A 118 -25.16 3.07 2.25
CA LEU A 118 -26.07 3.47 1.16
C LEU A 118 -26.61 2.28 0.36
N LEU A 119 -25.79 1.27 0.11
CA LEU A 119 -26.09 0.15 -0.80
C LEU A 119 -26.23 -1.20 -0.08
N GLY A 120 -25.89 -1.25 1.21
CA GLY A 120 -25.99 -2.46 2.04
C GLY A 120 -24.76 -3.37 2.00
N PRO A 121 -24.72 -4.41 2.88
CA PRO A 121 -23.59 -5.30 3.07
C PRO A 121 -23.21 -6.13 1.84
N SER A 122 -24.19 -6.55 1.03
CA SER A 122 -23.95 -7.32 -0.20
C SER A 122 -23.11 -6.54 -1.20
N SER A 123 -23.40 -5.25 -1.37
CA SER A 123 -22.61 -4.36 -2.23
C SER A 123 -21.18 -4.15 -1.73
N VAL A 124 -20.99 -4.12 -0.40
CA VAL A 124 -19.63 -4.09 0.20
C VAL A 124 -18.88 -5.36 -0.14
N ALA A 125 -19.53 -6.53 -0.08
CA ALA A 125 -18.89 -7.79 -0.41
C ALA A 125 -18.44 -7.84 -1.87
N VAL A 126 -19.30 -7.43 -2.81
CA VAL A 126 -18.95 -7.32 -4.24
C VAL A 126 -17.79 -6.35 -4.45
N TYR A 127 -17.89 -5.15 -3.87
CA TYR A 127 -16.82 -4.14 -4.01
C TYR A 127 -15.49 -4.63 -3.41
N LYS A 128 -15.52 -5.28 -2.23
CA LYS A 128 -14.35 -5.86 -1.60
C LYS A 128 -13.69 -6.92 -2.48
N LEU A 129 -14.49 -7.76 -3.13
CA LEU A 129 -14.01 -8.79 -4.03
C LEU A 129 -13.32 -8.15 -5.24
N VAL A 130 -13.94 -7.17 -5.88
CA VAL A 130 -13.37 -6.39 -7.00
C VAL A 130 -12.02 -5.77 -6.60
N VAL A 131 -11.97 -5.06 -5.48
CA VAL A 131 -10.73 -4.45 -4.97
C VAL A 131 -9.66 -5.51 -4.70
N THR A 132 -10.04 -6.66 -4.16
CA THR A 132 -9.09 -7.74 -3.85
C THR A 132 -8.50 -8.36 -5.11
N LEU A 133 -9.32 -8.67 -6.10
CA LEU A 133 -8.88 -9.19 -7.39
C LEU A 133 -7.90 -8.23 -8.09
N CYS A 134 -8.28 -6.97 -8.19
CA CYS A 134 -7.44 -5.96 -8.85
C CYS A 134 -6.16 -5.64 -8.05
N SER A 135 -6.15 -5.86 -6.72
CA SER A 135 -4.95 -5.65 -5.89
C SER A 135 -3.84 -6.68 -6.11
N ILE A 136 -4.10 -7.76 -6.84
CA ILE A 136 -3.09 -8.80 -7.14
C ILE A 136 -1.89 -8.17 -7.85
N VAL A 137 -2.12 -7.29 -8.83
CA VAL A 137 -1.05 -6.60 -9.54
C VAL A 137 -0.21 -5.71 -8.63
N SER A 138 -0.82 -5.05 -7.65
CA SER A 138 -0.09 -4.25 -6.66
C SER A 138 0.87 -5.12 -5.85
N LYS A 139 0.41 -6.30 -5.40
CA LYS A 139 1.24 -7.24 -4.64
C LYS A 139 2.42 -7.79 -5.42
N LEU A 140 2.30 -7.93 -6.74
CA LEU A 140 3.39 -8.32 -7.62
C LEU A 140 4.45 -7.21 -7.75
N ILE A 141 4.04 -5.96 -7.62
CA ILE A 141 4.90 -4.78 -7.79
C ILE A 141 5.47 -4.27 -6.45
N ASP A 142 4.84 -4.58 -5.33
CA ASP A 142 5.29 -4.17 -3.99
C ASP A 142 6.78 -4.47 -3.70
N PRO A 143 7.38 -5.61 -4.11
CA PRO A 143 8.81 -5.84 -3.94
C PRO A 143 9.70 -4.82 -4.67
N LEU A 144 9.25 -4.31 -5.81
CA LEU A 144 10.00 -3.29 -6.57
C LEU A 144 10.15 -2.00 -5.76
N TYR A 145 9.14 -1.61 -4.99
CA TYR A 145 9.21 -0.43 -4.13
C TYR A 145 10.37 -0.52 -3.12
N GLN A 146 10.65 -1.71 -2.60
CA GLN A 146 11.72 -1.93 -1.63
C GLN A 146 13.11 -1.72 -2.24
N VAL A 147 13.26 -1.98 -3.54
CA VAL A 147 14.53 -1.81 -4.28
C VAL A 147 14.66 -0.37 -4.81
N ILE A 148 13.57 0.21 -5.29
CA ILE A 148 13.53 1.55 -5.90
C ILE A 148 13.90 2.65 -4.89
N TYR A 149 13.40 2.56 -3.65
CA TYR A 149 13.62 3.61 -2.65
C TYR A 149 15.09 3.86 -2.33
N PRO A 150 15.93 2.84 -2.02
CA PRO A 150 17.36 3.04 -1.75
C PRO A 150 18.11 3.62 -2.96
N GLU A 151 17.83 3.16 -4.17
CA GLU A 151 18.48 3.66 -5.39
C GLU A 151 18.18 5.15 -5.62
N ILE A 152 16.90 5.53 -5.50
CA ILE A 152 16.49 6.94 -5.59
C ILE A 152 17.20 7.78 -4.52
N ALA A 153 17.26 7.28 -3.28
CA ALA A 153 17.87 8.00 -2.18
C ALA A 153 19.39 8.23 -2.41
N ILE A 154 20.10 7.24 -2.94
CA ILE A 154 21.52 7.37 -3.30
C ILE A 154 21.71 8.43 -4.39
N LEU A 155 20.95 8.34 -5.49
CA LEU A 155 21.09 9.29 -6.61
C LEU A 155 20.72 10.72 -6.22
N VAL A 156 19.77 10.90 -5.31
CA VAL A 156 19.41 12.22 -4.74
C VAL A 156 20.56 12.77 -3.87
N THR A 157 21.15 11.95 -2.99
CA THR A 157 22.24 12.37 -2.11
C THR A 157 23.52 12.68 -2.89
N GLU A 158 23.78 11.96 -3.98
CA GLU A 158 24.92 12.18 -4.88
C GLU A 158 24.69 13.30 -5.90
N ASN A 159 23.51 13.96 -5.90
CA ASN A 159 23.09 14.98 -6.87
C ASN A 159 23.15 14.53 -8.34
N LYS A 160 23.03 13.24 -8.63
CA LYS A 160 23.06 12.65 -9.98
C LYS A 160 21.71 12.77 -10.68
N ARG A 161 21.31 14.00 -11.03
CA ARG A 161 19.98 14.31 -11.57
C ARG A 161 19.65 13.60 -12.89
N THR A 162 20.64 13.48 -13.79
CA THR A 162 20.46 12.82 -15.10
C THR A 162 20.21 11.32 -14.93
N GLU A 163 20.97 10.65 -14.08
CA GLU A 163 20.81 9.23 -13.76
C GLU A 163 19.46 8.98 -13.06
N LEU A 164 19.08 9.86 -12.12
CA LEU A 164 17.79 9.80 -11.45
C LEU A 164 16.62 9.89 -12.44
N TYR A 165 16.69 10.82 -13.40
CA TYR A 165 15.65 10.95 -14.44
C TYR A 165 15.55 9.69 -15.30
N ILE A 166 16.70 9.14 -15.73
CA ILE A 166 16.77 7.91 -16.52
C ILE A 166 16.19 6.72 -15.74
N LEU A 167 16.55 6.61 -14.45
CA LEU A 167 16.04 5.56 -13.57
C LEU A 167 14.51 5.63 -13.44
N VAL A 168 13.97 6.80 -13.09
CA VAL A 168 12.52 7.00 -12.93
C VAL A 168 11.79 6.71 -14.23
N LYS A 169 12.29 7.19 -15.38
CA LYS A 169 11.70 6.91 -16.69
C LYS A 169 11.70 5.42 -17.01
N LYS A 170 12.81 4.72 -16.76
CA LYS A 170 12.94 3.27 -16.98
C LYS A 170 11.96 2.48 -16.12
N ILE A 171 11.87 2.81 -14.82
CA ILE A 171 10.94 2.17 -13.88
C ILE A 171 9.50 2.39 -14.34
N THR A 172 9.10 3.63 -14.61
CA THR A 172 7.73 3.97 -15.03
C THR A 172 7.38 3.24 -16.33
N PHE A 173 8.30 3.15 -17.29
CA PHE A 173 8.07 2.42 -18.54
C PHE A 173 7.91 0.91 -18.31
N ASN A 174 8.77 0.28 -17.51
CA ASN A 174 8.67 -1.14 -17.21
C ASN A 174 7.36 -1.46 -16.45
N VAL A 175 6.99 -0.62 -15.50
CA VAL A 175 5.74 -0.73 -14.76
C VAL A 175 4.53 -0.58 -15.70
N LEU A 176 4.58 0.34 -16.66
CA LEU A 176 3.54 0.49 -17.68
C LEU A 176 3.38 -0.79 -18.52
N LEU A 177 4.48 -1.41 -18.95
CA LEU A 177 4.45 -2.67 -19.68
C LEU A 177 3.80 -3.79 -18.86
N ILE A 178 4.18 -3.91 -17.59
CA ILE A 178 3.58 -4.90 -16.67
C ILE A 178 2.08 -4.65 -16.51
N LEU A 179 1.65 -3.40 -16.36
CA LEU A 179 0.23 -3.04 -16.24
C LEU A 179 -0.56 -3.37 -17.52
N VAL A 180 -0.01 -3.06 -18.69
CA VAL A 180 -0.65 -3.39 -19.98
C VAL A 180 -0.79 -4.90 -20.11
N PHE A 181 0.28 -5.66 -19.87
CA PHE A 181 0.25 -7.12 -19.92
C PHE A 181 -0.76 -7.71 -18.91
N TYR A 182 -0.76 -7.21 -17.68
CA TYR A 182 -1.73 -7.62 -16.66
C TYR A 182 -3.18 -7.35 -17.09
N ASN A 183 -3.49 -6.16 -17.63
CA ASN A 183 -4.85 -5.84 -18.06
C ASN A 183 -5.30 -6.72 -19.23
N ILE A 184 -4.42 -7.03 -20.18
CA ILE A 184 -4.71 -7.96 -21.28
C ILE A 184 -5.00 -9.35 -20.72
N LEU A 185 -4.12 -9.86 -19.83
CA LEU A 185 -4.29 -11.17 -19.21
C LEU A 185 -5.58 -11.23 -18.37
N PHE A 186 -5.85 -10.19 -17.60
CA PHE A 186 -7.04 -10.07 -16.78
C PHE A 186 -8.31 -10.09 -17.63
N TYR A 187 -8.34 -9.35 -18.74
CA TYR A 187 -9.49 -9.31 -19.65
C TYR A 187 -9.86 -10.70 -20.21
N PHE A 188 -8.87 -11.53 -20.55
CA PHE A 188 -9.13 -12.87 -21.10
C PHE A 188 -9.38 -13.96 -20.06
N LEU A 189 -8.82 -13.84 -18.85
CA LEU A 189 -8.88 -14.88 -17.84
C LEU A 189 -9.91 -14.62 -16.74
N ALA A 190 -10.36 -13.38 -16.56
CA ALA A 190 -11.21 -13.01 -15.44
C ALA A 190 -12.53 -13.77 -15.43
N ASP A 191 -13.20 -13.91 -16.56
CA ASP A 191 -14.50 -14.59 -16.64
C ASP A 191 -14.38 -16.05 -16.20
N ASN A 192 -13.42 -16.79 -16.74
CA ASN A 192 -13.19 -18.20 -16.38
C ASN A 192 -12.85 -18.39 -14.89
N LEU A 193 -12.05 -17.47 -14.32
CA LEU A 193 -11.69 -17.49 -12.91
C LEU A 193 -12.88 -17.16 -12.00
N LEU A 194 -13.72 -16.20 -12.42
CA LEU A 194 -14.87 -15.76 -11.66
C LEU A 194 -15.99 -16.81 -11.67
N GLU A 195 -16.24 -17.47 -12.81
CA GLU A 195 -17.19 -18.57 -12.93
C GLU A 195 -16.81 -19.75 -12.02
N LEU A 196 -15.51 -20.07 -11.97
CA LEU A 196 -15.01 -21.17 -11.14
C LEU A 196 -15.14 -20.88 -9.62
N MET A 197 -15.07 -19.63 -9.23
CA MET A 197 -14.98 -19.24 -7.81
C MET A 197 -16.29 -18.75 -7.20
N LEU A 198 -17.27 -18.32 -8.00
CA LEU A 198 -18.41 -17.54 -7.49
C LEU A 198 -19.72 -17.90 -8.19
N ASN A 199 -20.75 -18.12 -7.37
CA ASN A 199 -22.15 -18.15 -7.81
C ASN A 199 -22.78 -16.74 -7.83
N LEU A 200 -22.02 -15.74 -8.32
CA LEU A 200 -22.41 -14.33 -8.38
C LEU A 200 -22.51 -13.87 -9.83
N ASP A 201 -23.04 -12.67 -10.05
CA ASP A 201 -23.09 -12.05 -11.39
C ASP A 201 -21.67 -11.73 -11.89
N VAL A 202 -21.12 -12.66 -12.68
CA VAL A 202 -19.76 -12.61 -13.22
C VAL A 202 -19.57 -11.36 -14.08
N ASN A 203 -20.54 -11.00 -14.92
CA ASN A 203 -20.47 -9.84 -15.83
C ASN A 203 -20.35 -8.54 -15.06
N LEU A 204 -21.09 -8.40 -13.96
CA LEU A 204 -21.01 -7.22 -13.10
C LEU A 204 -19.61 -7.09 -12.46
N ILE A 205 -19.09 -8.19 -11.89
CA ILE A 205 -17.79 -8.20 -11.22
C ILE A 205 -16.66 -7.93 -12.22
N HIS A 206 -16.70 -8.55 -13.41
CA HIS A 206 -15.74 -8.30 -14.48
C HIS A 206 -15.73 -6.82 -14.89
N THR A 207 -16.90 -6.25 -15.20
CA THR A 207 -17.02 -4.84 -15.58
C THR A 207 -16.48 -3.90 -14.49
N LEU A 208 -16.84 -4.12 -13.23
CA LEU A 208 -16.36 -3.32 -12.10
C LEU A 208 -14.85 -3.46 -11.92
N SER A 209 -14.30 -4.66 -12.14
CA SER A 209 -12.85 -4.90 -12.03
C SER A 209 -12.06 -4.18 -13.12
N LEU A 210 -12.57 -4.10 -14.35
CA LEU A 210 -11.95 -3.31 -15.42
C LEU A 210 -11.89 -1.82 -15.04
N TYR A 211 -12.96 -1.25 -14.48
CA TYR A 211 -12.92 0.12 -13.97
C TYR A 211 -11.96 0.29 -12.80
N GLN A 212 -11.92 -0.69 -11.86
CA GLN A 212 -11.05 -0.64 -10.68
C GLN A 212 -9.55 -0.76 -11.02
N ASN A 213 -9.20 -1.37 -12.15
CA ASN A 213 -7.82 -1.41 -12.62
C ASN A 213 -7.27 -0.02 -12.96
N ILE A 214 -8.12 0.97 -13.28
CA ILE A 214 -7.68 2.34 -13.60
C ILE A 214 -7.03 3.01 -12.39
N PRO A 215 -7.70 3.19 -11.23
CA PRO A 215 -7.08 3.85 -10.07
C PRO A 215 -5.90 3.05 -9.52
N ILE A 216 -5.93 1.72 -9.57
CA ILE A 216 -4.81 0.89 -9.18
C ILE A 216 -3.63 1.11 -10.13
N GLY A 217 -3.86 1.14 -11.43
CA GLY A 217 -2.84 1.46 -12.44
C GLY A 217 -2.20 2.83 -12.20
N LEU A 218 -3.00 3.87 -11.93
CA LEU A 218 -2.50 5.19 -11.56
C LEU A 218 -1.61 5.16 -10.31
N SER A 219 -2.02 4.41 -9.28
CA SER A 219 -1.22 4.29 -8.05
C SER A 219 0.14 3.64 -8.29
N ILE A 220 0.17 2.63 -9.15
CA ILE A 220 1.37 1.87 -9.48
C ILE A 220 2.30 2.67 -10.40
N LEU A 221 1.77 3.37 -11.40
CA LEU A 221 2.56 4.27 -12.25
C LEU A 221 3.25 5.38 -11.44
N ALA A 222 2.63 5.81 -10.35
CA ALA A 222 3.17 6.81 -9.45
C ALA A 222 4.13 6.26 -8.37
N ILE A 223 4.59 5.00 -8.49
CA ILE A 223 5.40 4.29 -7.46
C ILE A 223 6.68 5.03 -7.06
N CYS A 224 7.29 5.78 -7.97
CA CYS A 224 8.50 6.56 -7.70
C CYS A 224 8.24 7.85 -6.91
N LEU A 225 7.01 8.40 -6.93
CA LEU A 225 6.71 9.70 -6.33
C LEU A 225 6.90 9.75 -4.80
N PRO A 226 6.42 8.77 -4.02
CA PRO A 226 6.68 8.74 -2.58
C PRO A 226 8.18 8.68 -2.26
N SER A 227 8.91 7.81 -2.97
CA SER A 227 10.35 7.65 -2.77
C SER A 227 11.12 8.93 -3.07
N LEU A 228 10.73 9.68 -4.10
CA LEU A 228 11.30 10.99 -4.43
C LEU A 228 11.01 12.03 -3.35
N MET A 229 9.76 12.11 -2.88
CA MET A 229 9.37 13.06 -1.83
C MET A 229 10.14 12.80 -0.52
N ASP A 230 10.26 11.53 -0.12
CA ASP A 230 10.97 11.14 1.10
C ASP A 230 12.47 11.38 0.99
N SER A 231 13.09 11.03 -0.14
CA SER A 231 14.52 11.21 -0.38
C SER A 231 14.94 12.69 -0.44
N LEU A 232 14.04 13.55 -0.93
CA LEU A 232 14.23 15.00 -0.95
C LEU A 232 13.88 15.69 0.39
N GLY A 233 13.48 14.95 1.41
CA GLY A 233 13.09 15.49 2.70
C GLY A 233 11.76 16.24 2.70
N LEU A 234 10.90 16.01 1.72
CA LEU A 234 9.65 16.73 1.51
C LEU A 234 8.44 16.08 2.20
N VAL A 235 8.66 15.36 3.28
CA VAL A 235 7.65 14.59 4.01
C VAL A 235 6.44 15.43 4.42
N LYS A 236 6.68 16.65 4.87
CA LYS A 236 5.62 17.61 5.22
C LYS A 236 4.74 17.95 4.01
N ARG A 237 5.33 18.19 2.84
CA ARG A 237 4.57 18.46 1.62
C ARG A 237 3.83 17.21 1.13
N ALA A 238 4.45 16.04 1.21
CA ALA A 238 3.82 14.77 0.90
C ALA A 238 2.54 14.54 1.73
N PHE A 239 2.61 14.83 3.03
CA PHE A 239 1.47 14.80 3.93
C PHE A 239 0.35 15.75 3.48
N TYR A 240 0.65 17.03 3.22
CA TYR A 240 -0.38 18.00 2.79
C TYR A 240 -0.98 17.65 1.43
N ASN A 241 -0.19 17.17 0.48
CA ASN A 241 -0.69 16.72 -0.83
C ASN A 241 -1.70 15.58 -0.67
N ASN A 242 -1.37 14.62 0.19
CA ASN A 242 -2.25 13.49 0.48
C ASN A 242 -3.50 13.91 1.26
N LEU A 243 -3.35 14.82 2.23
CA LEU A 243 -4.47 15.38 2.98
C LEU A 243 -5.47 16.09 2.05
N VAL A 244 -4.99 16.98 1.18
CA VAL A 244 -5.84 17.71 0.22
C VAL A 244 -6.53 16.73 -0.73
N ALA A 245 -5.82 15.75 -1.30
CA ALA A 245 -6.41 14.74 -2.15
C ALA A 245 -7.50 13.92 -1.43
N THR A 246 -7.27 13.57 -0.15
CA THR A 246 -8.24 12.85 0.68
C THR A 246 -9.47 13.71 1.00
N LEU A 247 -9.30 15.00 1.23
CA LEU A 247 -10.43 15.93 1.44
C LEU A 247 -11.29 16.07 0.18
N ILE A 248 -10.66 16.23 -1.00
CA ILE A 248 -11.36 16.25 -2.29
C ILE A 248 -12.16 14.95 -2.47
N TYR A 249 -11.49 13.80 -2.26
CA TYR A 249 -12.13 12.49 -2.33
C TYR A 249 -13.31 12.36 -1.38
N SER A 250 -13.15 12.74 -0.11
CA SER A 250 -14.19 12.61 0.92
C SER A 250 -15.43 13.49 0.62
N ALA A 251 -15.21 14.65 -0.01
CA ALA A 251 -16.30 15.54 -0.41
C ALA A 251 -17.14 14.97 -1.58
N ILE A 252 -16.51 14.20 -2.46
CA ILE A 252 -17.12 13.75 -3.72
C ILE A 252 -17.70 12.33 -3.58
N VAL A 253 -17.05 11.45 -2.81
CA VAL A 253 -17.35 10.01 -2.80
C VAL A 253 -18.78 9.69 -2.40
N TYR A 254 -19.36 10.43 -1.45
CA TYR A 254 -20.73 10.23 -1.02
C TYR A 254 -21.75 10.49 -2.16
N GLN A 255 -21.60 11.62 -2.84
CA GLN A 255 -22.47 11.99 -3.97
C GLN A 255 -22.31 11.03 -5.15
N MET A 256 -21.08 10.66 -5.46
CA MET A 256 -20.79 9.73 -6.55
C MET A 256 -21.37 8.33 -6.29
N ILE A 257 -21.32 7.83 -5.05
CA ILE A 257 -21.95 6.55 -4.71
C ILE A 257 -23.48 6.65 -4.79
N MET A 258 -24.07 7.75 -4.37
CA MET A 258 -25.53 7.96 -4.51
C MET A 258 -25.98 7.94 -5.98
N LEU A 259 -25.19 8.54 -6.90
CA LEU A 259 -25.56 8.67 -8.32
C LEU A 259 -25.22 7.43 -9.14
N TYR A 260 -24.08 6.80 -8.88
CA TYR A 260 -23.53 5.75 -9.73
C TYR A 260 -23.29 4.40 -9.01
N GLY A 261 -23.75 4.28 -7.75
CA GLY A 261 -23.54 3.06 -6.96
C GLY A 261 -22.06 2.74 -6.76
N ILE A 262 -21.71 1.46 -6.88
CA ILE A 262 -20.31 0.97 -6.73
C ILE A 262 -19.36 1.63 -7.73
N LYS A 263 -19.80 1.88 -8.98
CA LYS A 263 -19.00 2.60 -9.98
C LYS A 263 -18.60 4.00 -9.50
N GLY A 264 -19.49 4.68 -8.76
CA GLY A 264 -19.23 5.98 -8.17
C GLY A 264 -18.06 5.98 -7.19
N ALA A 265 -17.90 4.93 -6.37
CA ALA A 265 -16.75 4.77 -5.50
C ALA A 265 -15.44 4.66 -6.31
N ILE A 266 -15.45 3.88 -7.38
CA ILE A 266 -14.28 3.70 -8.27
C ILE A 266 -13.89 5.02 -8.93
N PHE A 267 -14.86 5.76 -9.48
CA PHE A 267 -14.61 7.06 -10.11
C PHE A 267 -14.06 8.10 -9.12
N SER A 268 -14.59 8.11 -7.90
CA SER A 268 -14.05 8.98 -6.83
C SER A 268 -12.59 8.65 -6.52
N TYR A 269 -12.24 7.36 -6.57
CA TYR A 269 -10.88 6.91 -6.32
C TYR A 269 -9.90 7.27 -7.46
N ILE A 270 -10.38 7.34 -8.70
CA ILE A 270 -9.61 7.89 -9.83
C ILE A 270 -9.30 9.37 -9.58
N ILE A 271 -10.31 10.16 -9.15
CA ILE A 271 -10.13 11.59 -8.84
C ILE A 271 -9.12 11.77 -7.71
N TYR A 272 -9.17 10.93 -6.68
CA TYR A 272 -8.19 10.92 -5.59
C TYR A 272 -6.75 10.77 -6.12
N TYR A 273 -6.48 9.74 -6.93
CA TYR A 273 -5.12 9.50 -7.45
C TYR A 273 -4.65 10.60 -8.40
N ILE A 274 -5.52 11.08 -9.29
CA ILE A 274 -5.18 12.20 -10.20
C ILE A 274 -4.83 13.44 -9.37
N SER A 275 -5.65 13.81 -8.39
CA SER A 275 -5.40 14.96 -7.52
C SER A 275 -4.08 14.82 -6.77
N TRP A 276 -3.84 13.65 -6.18
CA TRP A 276 -2.61 13.37 -5.44
C TRP A 276 -1.36 13.42 -6.32
N ILE A 277 -1.41 12.83 -7.54
CA ILE A 277 -0.29 12.85 -8.50
C ILE A 277 0.01 14.28 -8.93
N VAL A 278 -1.00 15.06 -9.31
CA VAL A 278 -0.84 16.45 -9.75
C VAL A 278 -0.22 17.31 -8.65
N LEU A 279 -0.73 17.23 -7.42
CA LEU A 279 -0.19 17.97 -6.28
C LEU A 279 1.26 17.58 -5.97
N THR A 280 1.58 16.28 -6.08
CA THR A 280 2.93 15.79 -5.81
C THR A 280 3.91 16.23 -6.89
N ILE A 281 3.56 16.13 -8.16
CA ILE A 281 4.38 16.62 -9.27
C ILE A 281 4.60 18.13 -9.16
N ARG A 282 3.55 18.90 -8.85
CA ARG A 282 3.66 20.35 -8.61
C ARG A 282 4.64 20.65 -7.47
N SER A 283 4.58 19.91 -6.38
CA SER A 283 5.48 20.07 -5.23
C SER A 283 6.95 19.81 -5.60
N LEU A 284 7.22 18.80 -6.44
CA LEU A 284 8.56 18.49 -6.96
C LEU A 284 9.05 19.56 -7.93
N TYR A 285 8.19 20.09 -8.79
CA TYR A 285 8.54 21.14 -9.75
C TYR A 285 8.93 22.45 -9.07
N LEU A 286 8.20 22.88 -8.03
CA LEU A 286 8.49 24.09 -7.28
C LEU A 286 9.89 24.07 -6.63
N ILE A 287 10.41 22.91 -6.24
CA ILE A 287 11.73 22.79 -5.66
C ILE A 287 12.83 22.82 -6.71
N LYS A 288 12.57 22.25 -7.89
CA LYS A 288 13.52 22.34 -8.99
C LYS A 288 13.90 23.82 -9.26
N ASN A 289 12.92 24.70 -9.23
CA ASN A 289 13.13 26.12 -9.49
C ASN A 289 13.85 26.86 -8.33
N THR A 290 13.68 26.41 -7.08
CA THR A 290 14.38 26.99 -5.91
C THR A 290 15.82 26.49 -5.74
N LEU A 291 16.20 25.40 -6.40
CA LEU A 291 17.57 24.85 -6.38
C LEU A 291 18.41 25.31 -7.58
N THR A 292 17.80 26.01 -8.53
CA THR A 292 18.46 26.59 -9.72
C THR A 292 18.71 28.11 -9.60
N THR A 293 18.17 28.75 -8.57
CA THR A 293 18.50 30.12 -8.12
C THR A 293 19.43 30.07 -6.94
#